data_63a78dbc11a80992b3fb15cf9c25a208
#
_entry.id   63a78dbc11a80992b3fb15cf9c25a208
#
_cell.length_a   1.000
_cell.length_b   1.000
_cell.length_c   1.000
_cell.angle_alpha   90.00
_cell.angle_beta   90.00
_cell.angle_gamma   90.00
#
_symmetry.space_group_name_H-M   'P 1'
#
loop_
_entity.id
_entity.type
_entity.pdbx_description
1 polymer ?
#
loop_
_entity_poly.entity_id
_entity_poly.type
_entity_poly.pdbx_seq_one_letter_code
_entity_poly.pdbx_strand_id
1 'polypeptide(L)'
;MLSPAALSTLFLGLAALVWACRSRRATPPLERLQAVSLGLSLLFTGFAFFTLFGAQLGFVLGRPVESWLIPSALAATAGGFWLLLRRDLSPKARAACLLIFAGLLLAGLWFAGQFYDTSYDGKAYHQEAILALLGGLNPLTEIYPLNHWVDDYPKLSWVMSAALAQWTPSIQHAKGWQALFLAATFFGMLRLFLGQGVRRGYALAGAALLALNPVVISQFLTFYVDGALYGLLAVLIGQTVVLARARGRAHAADVVLAALSGALCANLKFTGLVYAGLAIFCLCAFCLVYDRRTALRGSVLLGVSVLLLALGLGASPYLRNLERGYHIFHPLMGAHKARSIIDHFRPRYMTGHNPVRNLLVSNFSRCDIVERDPEADLRNPFDFAGRVDEFSMLTVPDPRVGGFGPYMGATILLTAALAAAVLARRRRSIEPGRGKYALLLGAAVFGTTLVNPEAWWARYAPQFWMLWTPFVLWMRPRAWLPARALAGAAALVCAATIALTGTFVLNKQRLLAFTVEDNLRRARSFKHPMVWLPADRFVLSTERLLSEKGVAFQFTEQMPVRDYLLFFYFDHGFLLYDRDAQGEP
;
A
#
# COMPACT_ATOMS: atom_id res chain seq x y z
N MET A 1 13.89 -20.64 -19.53
CA MET A 1 12.63 -21.43 -19.24
C MET A 1 11.54 -20.62 -18.53
N LEU A 2 11.88 -19.54 -17.82
CA LEU A 2 10.92 -18.68 -17.08
C LEU A 2 9.82 -18.03 -17.95
N SER A 3 10.17 -17.55 -19.16
CA SER A 3 9.22 -16.79 -19.99
C SER A 3 7.96 -17.59 -20.40
N PRO A 4 8.06 -18.84 -20.86
CA PRO A 4 6.87 -19.65 -21.16
C PRO A 4 6.04 -19.99 -19.92
N ALA A 5 6.68 -20.27 -18.77
CA ALA A 5 5.99 -20.57 -17.52
C ALA A 5 5.22 -19.33 -17.00
N ALA A 6 5.82 -18.15 -17.06
CA ALA A 6 5.18 -16.89 -16.67
C ALA A 6 3.94 -16.61 -17.53
N LEU A 7 4.06 -16.73 -18.87
CA LEU A 7 2.93 -16.55 -19.79
C LEU A 7 1.82 -17.56 -19.55
N SER A 8 2.17 -18.85 -19.44
CA SER A 8 1.19 -19.90 -19.20
C SER A 8 0.42 -19.65 -17.90
N THR A 9 1.12 -19.31 -16.82
CA THR A 9 0.52 -19.01 -15.52
C THR A 9 -0.40 -17.80 -15.59
N LEU A 10 0.02 -16.75 -16.31
CA LEU A 10 -0.76 -15.53 -16.49
C LEU A 10 -2.06 -15.78 -17.28
N PHE A 11 -1.97 -16.49 -18.43
CA PHE A 11 -3.16 -16.82 -19.23
C PHE A 11 -4.11 -17.77 -18.51
N LEU A 12 -3.61 -18.74 -17.77
CA LEU A 12 -4.44 -19.60 -16.91
C LEU A 12 -5.16 -18.80 -15.83
N GLY A 13 -4.47 -17.80 -15.22
CA GLY A 13 -5.07 -16.89 -14.25
C GLY A 13 -6.19 -16.04 -14.86
N LEU A 14 -6.01 -15.51 -16.06
CA LEU A 14 -7.06 -14.79 -16.79
C LEU A 14 -8.23 -15.69 -17.17
N ALA A 15 -7.98 -16.91 -17.65
CA ALA A 15 -9.03 -17.90 -17.96
C ALA A 15 -9.84 -18.27 -16.73
N ALA A 16 -9.18 -18.50 -15.58
CA ALA A 16 -9.83 -18.77 -14.31
C ALA A 16 -10.69 -17.56 -13.85
N LEU A 17 -10.22 -16.33 -14.04
CA LEU A 17 -10.99 -15.13 -13.76
C LEU A 17 -12.25 -15.00 -14.64
N VAL A 18 -12.12 -15.23 -15.94
CA VAL A 18 -13.28 -15.25 -16.86
C VAL A 18 -14.28 -16.31 -16.42
N TRP A 19 -13.81 -17.49 -16.01
CA TRP A 19 -14.67 -18.55 -15.51
C TRP A 19 -15.33 -18.18 -14.17
N ALA A 20 -14.59 -17.57 -13.23
CA ALA A 20 -15.15 -17.05 -11.98
C ALA A 20 -16.26 -16.02 -12.23
N CYS A 21 -16.11 -15.16 -13.23
CA CYS A 21 -17.16 -14.21 -13.63
C CYS A 21 -18.39 -14.92 -14.24
N ARG A 22 -18.17 -15.88 -15.14
CA ARG A 22 -19.25 -16.63 -15.81
C ARG A 22 -19.99 -17.59 -14.90
N SER A 23 -19.35 -18.10 -13.84
CA SER A 23 -19.98 -19.02 -12.88
C SER A 23 -21.07 -18.36 -12.04
N ARG A 24 -21.23 -17.03 -12.14
CA ARG A 24 -22.18 -16.26 -11.35
C ARG A 24 -23.46 -15.97 -12.15
N ARG A 25 -24.60 -15.97 -11.45
CA ARG A 25 -25.91 -15.66 -12.05
C ARG A 25 -26.00 -14.18 -12.40
N ALA A 26 -26.82 -13.84 -13.38
CA ALA A 26 -27.11 -12.46 -13.76
C ALA A 26 -27.57 -11.63 -12.54
N THR A 27 -27.02 -10.43 -12.41
CA THR A 27 -27.32 -9.49 -11.31
C THR A 27 -28.13 -8.31 -11.83
N PRO A 28 -29.00 -7.72 -11.00
CA PRO A 28 -29.64 -6.45 -11.34
C PRO A 28 -28.58 -5.34 -11.45
N PRO A 29 -28.86 -4.28 -12.22
CA PRO A 29 -28.00 -3.11 -12.31
C PRO A 29 -27.71 -2.51 -10.91
N LEU A 30 -26.52 -1.96 -10.74
CA LEU A 30 -26.12 -1.28 -9.50
C LEU A 30 -26.77 0.09 -9.38
N GLU A 31 -27.03 0.54 -8.15
CA GLU A 31 -27.34 1.95 -7.91
C GLU A 31 -26.19 2.84 -8.43
N ARG A 32 -26.54 3.99 -9.01
CA ARG A 32 -25.60 4.89 -9.69
C ARG A 32 -24.34 5.18 -8.85
N LEU A 33 -24.49 5.52 -7.57
CA LEU A 33 -23.34 5.85 -6.72
C LEU A 33 -22.47 4.61 -6.43
N GLN A 34 -23.09 3.44 -6.29
CA GLN A 34 -22.36 2.18 -6.14
C GLN A 34 -21.59 1.83 -7.41
N ALA A 35 -22.20 2.02 -8.59
CA ALA A 35 -21.57 1.77 -9.89
C ALA A 35 -20.40 2.74 -10.15
N VAL A 36 -20.54 4.03 -9.81
CA VAL A 36 -19.47 5.03 -9.90
C VAL A 36 -18.30 4.66 -8.97
N SER A 37 -18.60 4.30 -7.70
CA SER A 37 -17.57 3.92 -6.73
C SER A 37 -16.80 2.66 -7.17
N LEU A 38 -17.53 1.64 -7.64
CA LEU A 38 -16.91 0.43 -8.21
C LEU A 38 -16.06 0.76 -9.43
N GLY A 39 -16.57 1.60 -10.33
CA GLY A 39 -15.91 1.99 -11.56
C GLY A 39 -14.61 2.76 -11.32
N LEU A 40 -14.62 3.71 -10.39
CA LEU A 40 -13.41 4.46 -10.04
C LEU A 40 -12.37 3.55 -9.35
N SER A 41 -12.78 2.68 -8.43
CA SER A 41 -11.84 1.72 -7.83
C SER A 41 -11.24 0.79 -8.89
N LEU A 42 -12.04 0.32 -9.87
CA LEU A 42 -11.57 -0.49 -11.00
C LEU A 42 -10.59 0.26 -11.92
N LEU A 43 -10.83 1.54 -12.20
CA LEU A 43 -9.92 2.33 -13.04
C LEU A 43 -8.53 2.42 -12.41
N PHE A 44 -8.45 2.71 -11.12
CA PHE A 44 -7.16 2.82 -10.43
C PHE A 44 -6.44 1.48 -10.30
N THR A 45 -7.13 0.41 -9.90
CA THR A 45 -6.53 -0.93 -9.80
C THR A 45 -6.24 -1.53 -11.17
N GLY A 46 -7.11 -1.30 -12.16
CA GLY A 46 -6.94 -1.74 -13.54
C GLY A 46 -5.71 -1.13 -14.21
N PHE A 47 -5.50 0.18 -14.01
CA PHE A 47 -4.32 0.86 -14.55
C PHE A 47 -3.01 0.25 -14.01
N ALA A 48 -2.93 0.03 -12.70
CA ALA A 48 -1.78 -0.64 -12.09
C ALA A 48 -1.59 -2.07 -12.63
N PHE A 49 -2.70 -2.81 -12.78
CA PHE A 49 -2.67 -4.17 -13.32
C PHE A 49 -2.17 -4.19 -14.77
N PHE A 50 -2.74 -3.37 -15.66
CA PHE A 50 -2.35 -3.37 -17.07
C PHE A 50 -0.94 -2.81 -17.29
N THR A 51 -0.46 -1.90 -16.44
CA THR A 51 0.94 -1.45 -16.48
C THR A 51 1.88 -2.61 -16.14
N LEU A 52 1.63 -3.35 -15.06
CA LEU A 52 2.44 -4.51 -14.70
C LEU A 52 2.32 -5.64 -15.73
N PHE A 53 1.10 -5.90 -16.22
CA PHE A 53 0.83 -6.91 -17.24
C PHE A 53 1.59 -6.60 -18.54
N GLY A 54 1.53 -5.36 -19.03
CA GLY A 54 2.25 -4.93 -20.22
C GLY A 54 3.77 -5.03 -20.05
N ALA A 55 4.28 -4.62 -18.89
CA ALA A 55 5.71 -4.79 -18.58
C ALA A 55 6.12 -6.25 -18.54
N GLN A 56 5.31 -7.13 -17.92
CA GLN A 56 5.60 -8.56 -17.87
C GLN A 56 5.63 -9.18 -19.26
N LEU A 57 4.72 -8.79 -20.17
CA LEU A 57 4.77 -9.20 -21.57
C LEU A 57 6.03 -8.67 -22.26
N GLY A 58 6.38 -7.40 -22.02
CA GLY A 58 7.63 -6.81 -22.53
C GLY A 58 8.85 -7.60 -22.10
N PHE A 59 8.98 -7.91 -20.80
CA PHE A 59 10.10 -8.70 -20.26
C PHE A 59 10.21 -10.09 -20.89
N VAL A 60 9.07 -10.75 -21.11
CA VAL A 60 9.04 -12.05 -21.81
C VAL A 60 9.54 -11.93 -23.25
N LEU A 61 9.27 -10.82 -23.91
CA LEU A 61 9.72 -10.52 -25.28
C LEU A 61 11.14 -9.91 -25.33
N GLY A 62 11.85 -9.87 -24.20
CA GLY A 62 13.19 -9.28 -24.09
C GLY A 62 13.22 -7.76 -24.16
N ARG A 63 12.07 -7.08 -23.96
CA ARG A 63 11.98 -5.61 -23.96
C ARG A 63 12.01 -5.05 -22.55
N PRO A 64 12.70 -3.91 -22.32
CA PRO A 64 12.70 -3.23 -21.03
C PRO A 64 11.37 -2.49 -20.79
N VAL A 65 11.32 -1.73 -19.69
CA VAL A 65 10.22 -0.77 -19.44
C VAL A 65 10.34 0.37 -20.45
N GLU A 66 9.33 0.54 -21.29
CA GLU A 66 9.30 1.53 -22.37
C GLU A 66 8.08 2.46 -22.26
N SER A 67 8.16 3.63 -22.93
CA SER A 67 7.14 4.69 -22.86
C SER A 67 5.75 4.27 -23.36
N TRP A 68 5.62 3.27 -24.23
CA TRP A 68 4.33 2.75 -24.70
C TRP A 68 3.48 2.09 -23.59
N LEU A 69 4.08 1.70 -22.47
CA LEU A 69 3.37 1.02 -21.38
C LEU A 69 2.24 1.87 -20.79
N ILE A 70 2.47 3.15 -20.58
CA ILE A 70 1.44 4.03 -19.99
C ILE A 70 0.25 4.22 -20.92
N PRO A 71 0.41 4.63 -22.20
CA PRO A 71 -0.71 4.75 -23.14
C PRO A 71 -1.49 3.43 -23.31
N SER A 72 -0.79 2.29 -23.44
CA SER A 72 -1.43 0.99 -23.59
C SER A 72 -2.20 0.56 -22.33
N ALA A 73 -1.64 0.79 -21.14
CA ALA A 73 -2.32 0.53 -19.88
C ALA A 73 -3.57 1.41 -19.70
N LEU A 74 -3.49 2.70 -20.07
CA LEU A 74 -4.63 3.61 -20.06
C LEU A 74 -5.74 3.13 -21.01
N ALA A 75 -5.38 2.76 -22.24
CA ALA A 75 -6.34 2.26 -23.25
C ALA A 75 -7.01 0.95 -22.79
N ALA A 76 -6.22 -0.02 -22.30
CA ALA A 76 -6.73 -1.29 -21.79
C ALA A 76 -7.64 -1.09 -20.57
N THR A 77 -7.25 -0.21 -19.65
CA THR A 77 -8.05 0.14 -18.47
C THR A 77 -9.38 0.78 -18.85
N ALA A 78 -9.35 1.79 -19.74
CA ALA A 78 -10.55 2.47 -20.20
C ALA A 78 -11.49 1.51 -20.95
N GLY A 79 -10.93 0.66 -21.83
CA GLY A 79 -11.69 -0.35 -22.56
C GLY A 79 -12.34 -1.38 -21.63
N GLY A 80 -11.58 -1.95 -20.70
CA GLY A 80 -12.09 -2.89 -19.71
C GLY A 80 -13.18 -2.29 -18.82
N PHE A 81 -12.95 -1.08 -18.31
CA PHE A 81 -13.95 -0.32 -17.54
C PHE A 81 -15.23 -0.07 -18.33
N TRP A 82 -15.08 0.38 -19.60
CA TRP A 82 -16.20 0.67 -20.48
C TRP A 82 -17.07 -0.56 -20.73
N LEU A 83 -16.45 -1.72 -20.94
CA LEU A 83 -17.14 -2.98 -21.19
C LEU A 83 -17.80 -3.52 -19.92
N LEU A 84 -17.11 -3.52 -18.78
CA LEU A 84 -17.61 -4.08 -17.53
C LEU A 84 -18.83 -3.34 -16.97
N LEU A 85 -18.86 -2.00 -17.10
CA LEU A 85 -19.92 -1.16 -16.51
C LEU A 85 -20.88 -0.55 -17.53
N ARG A 86 -20.90 -1.06 -18.76
CA ARG A 86 -21.78 -0.54 -19.84
C ARG A 86 -23.27 -0.59 -19.52
N ARG A 87 -23.69 -1.51 -18.66
CA ARG A 87 -25.10 -1.69 -18.25
C ARG A 87 -25.46 -0.88 -17.00
N ASP A 88 -24.48 -0.47 -16.20
CA ASP A 88 -24.67 0.18 -14.91
C ASP A 88 -24.49 1.69 -14.96
N LEU A 89 -23.67 2.18 -15.90
CA LEU A 89 -23.37 3.59 -16.07
C LEU A 89 -23.70 4.07 -17.48
N SER A 90 -24.36 5.23 -17.56
CA SER A 90 -24.56 5.93 -18.84
C SER A 90 -23.21 6.34 -19.46
N PRO A 91 -23.14 6.57 -20.80
CA PRO A 91 -21.91 7.04 -21.46
C PRO A 91 -21.33 8.32 -20.81
N LYS A 92 -22.19 9.28 -20.45
CA LYS A 92 -21.79 10.52 -19.75
C LYS A 92 -21.16 10.23 -18.37
N ALA A 93 -21.75 9.30 -17.59
CA ALA A 93 -21.21 8.91 -16.29
C ALA A 93 -19.87 8.17 -16.43
N ARG A 94 -19.71 7.33 -17.45
CA ARG A 94 -18.42 6.65 -17.73
C ARG A 94 -17.35 7.66 -18.14
N ALA A 95 -17.66 8.61 -19.00
CA ALA A 95 -16.73 9.68 -19.36
C ALA A 95 -16.32 10.52 -18.15
N ALA A 96 -17.27 10.86 -17.25
CA ALA A 96 -16.96 11.57 -16.01
C ALA A 96 -16.02 10.75 -15.10
N CYS A 97 -16.20 9.44 -14.96
CA CYS A 97 -15.28 8.59 -14.21
C CYS A 97 -13.86 8.59 -14.80
N LEU A 98 -13.74 8.54 -16.14
CA LEU A 98 -12.43 8.61 -16.81
C LEU A 98 -11.76 9.98 -16.61
N LEU A 99 -12.52 11.08 -16.65
CA LEU A 99 -11.99 12.42 -16.36
C LEU A 99 -11.54 12.55 -14.90
N ILE A 100 -12.30 12.03 -13.93
CA ILE A 100 -11.91 11.99 -12.52
C ILE A 100 -10.64 11.16 -12.35
N PHE A 101 -10.56 9.99 -12.97
CA PHE A 101 -9.37 9.14 -12.93
C PHE A 101 -8.14 9.87 -13.48
N ALA A 102 -8.24 10.45 -14.68
CA ALA A 102 -7.15 11.18 -15.31
C ALA A 102 -6.73 12.41 -14.45
N GLY A 103 -7.71 13.16 -13.95
CA GLY A 103 -7.44 14.32 -13.09
C GLY A 103 -6.72 13.94 -11.79
N LEU A 104 -7.13 12.86 -11.10
CA LEU A 104 -6.48 12.40 -9.88
C LEU A 104 -5.09 11.82 -10.16
N LEU A 105 -4.88 11.11 -11.28
CA LEU A 105 -3.56 10.65 -11.70
C LEU A 105 -2.61 11.83 -11.92
N LEU A 106 -3.01 12.80 -12.74
CA LEU A 106 -2.19 13.99 -13.05
C LEU A 106 -1.91 14.83 -11.79
N ALA A 107 -2.93 15.06 -10.97
CA ALA A 107 -2.77 15.78 -9.70
C ALA A 107 -1.83 15.04 -8.75
N GLY A 108 -1.93 13.71 -8.64
CA GLY A 108 -1.05 12.89 -7.82
C GLY A 108 0.41 12.97 -8.30
N LEU A 109 0.65 12.86 -9.60
CA LEU A 109 1.99 12.99 -10.19
C LEU A 109 2.57 14.39 -9.96
N TRP A 110 1.78 15.42 -10.24
CA TRP A 110 2.21 16.81 -10.04
C TRP A 110 2.54 17.09 -8.57
N PHE A 111 1.63 16.69 -7.64
CA PHE A 111 1.82 16.93 -6.22
C PHE A 111 3.04 16.19 -5.68
N ALA A 112 3.20 14.91 -6.03
CA ALA A 112 4.35 14.10 -5.59
C ALA A 112 5.68 14.67 -6.09
N GLY A 113 5.70 15.25 -7.29
CA GLY A 113 6.90 15.87 -7.87
C GLY A 113 7.42 17.11 -7.13
N GLN A 114 6.59 17.72 -6.26
CA GLN A 114 7.01 18.87 -5.45
C GLN A 114 7.89 18.47 -4.25
N PHE A 115 8.04 17.17 -3.98
CA PHE A 115 8.74 16.66 -2.80
C PHE A 115 9.81 15.64 -3.19
N TYR A 116 10.82 15.51 -2.32
CA TYR A 116 11.89 14.55 -2.48
C TYR A 116 11.69 13.36 -1.55
N ASP A 117 11.84 12.15 -2.06
CA ASP A 117 11.96 10.99 -1.19
C ASP A 117 13.40 10.86 -0.70
N THR A 118 13.62 11.24 0.56
CA THR A 118 14.91 11.15 1.24
C THR A 118 14.96 9.99 2.22
N SER A 119 13.95 9.11 2.22
CA SER A 119 13.84 7.98 3.14
C SER A 119 14.87 6.89 2.84
N TYR A 120 15.22 6.10 3.86
CA TYR A 120 16.22 5.04 3.73
C TYR A 120 15.85 4.01 2.67
N ASP A 121 14.73 3.29 2.83
CA ASP A 121 14.31 2.26 1.87
C ASP A 121 14.05 2.88 0.49
N GLY A 122 13.50 4.11 0.46
CA GLY A 122 13.27 4.85 -0.78
C GLY A 122 14.53 5.04 -1.60
N LYS A 123 15.65 5.38 -0.96
CA LYS A 123 16.94 5.60 -1.64
C LYS A 123 17.75 4.32 -1.80
N ALA A 124 17.77 3.46 -0.76
CA ALA A 124 18.66 2.31 -0.69
C ALA A 124 18.35 1.20 -1.70
N TYR A 125 17.06 1.01 -2.07
CA TYR A 125 16.69 0.00 -3.05
C TYR A 125 15.48 0.33 -3.93
N HIS A 126 14.50 1.15 -3.48
CA HIS A 126 13.35 1.45 -4.32
C HIS A 126 13.73 2.33 -5.52
N GLN A 127 14.42 3.46 -5.31
CA GLN A 127 14.87 4.30 -6.41
C GLN A 127 15.91 3.59 -7.28
N GLU A 128 16.79 2.82 -6.66
CA GLU A 128 17.79 2.00 -7.37
C GLU A 128 17.14 1.01 -8.32
N ALA A 129 16.11 0.27 -7.87
CA ALA A 129 15.36 -0.66 -8.71
C ALA A 129 14.62 0.05 -9.88
N ILE A 130 14.03 1.22 -9.61
CA ILE A 130 13.37 2.02 -10.64
C ILE A 130 14.38 2.48 -11.70
N LEU A 131 15.55 2.94 -11.27
CA LEU A 131 16.62 3.39 -12.17
C LEU A 131 17.22 2.23 -12.96
N ALA A 132 17.38 1.07 -12.36
CA ALA A 132 17.82 -0.13 -13.05
C ALA A 132 16.83 -0.55 -14.16
N LEU A 133 15.51 -0.51 -13.87
CA LEU A 133 14.48 -0.78 -14.88
C LEU A 133 14.46 0.27 -16.00
N LEU A 134 14.69 1.55 -15.69
CA LEU A 134 14.85 2.62 -16.68
C LEU A 134 16.13 2.45 -17.51
N GLY A 135 17.17 1.89 -16.92
CA GLY A 135 18.44 1.55 -17.58
C GLY A 135 18.37 0.29 -18.44
N GLY A 136 17.21 -0.38 -18.52
CA GLY A 136 17.00 -1.53 -19.39
C GLY A 136 17.02 -2.89 -18.71
N LEU A 137 17.16 -2.97 -17.37
CA LEU A 137 17.14 -4.24 -16.65
C LEU A 137 15.88 -5.06 -16.98
N ASN A 138 16.10 -6.28 -17.47
CA ASN A 138 15.03 -7.27 -17.61
C ASN A 138 15.03 -8.23 -16.40
N PRO A 139 14.08 -8.10 -15.44
CA PRO A 139 14.10 -8.90 -14.22
C PRO A 139 13.80 -10.39 -14.42
N LEU A 140 13.45 -10.86 -15.63
CA LEU A 140 13.26 -12.28 -15.93
C LEU A 140 14.56 -12.98 -16.35
N THR A 141 15.47 -12.25 -16.99
CA THR A 141 16.66 -12.83 -17.62
C THR A 141 17.97 -12.38 -16.98
N GLU A 142 17.96 -11.21 -16.33
CA GLU A 142 19.16 -10.59 -15.79
C GLU A 142 19.15 -10.60 -14.26
N ILE A 143 20.35 -10.64 -13.66
CA ILE A 143 20.56 -10.51 -12.22
C ILE A 143 21.12 -9.12 -11.97
N TYR A 144 20.52 -8.40 -11.00
CA TYR A 144 21.07 -7.15 -10.55
C TYR A 144 22.15 -7.41 -9.48
N PRO A 145 23.44 -7.14 -9.78
CA PRO A 145 24.53 -7.64 -8.93
C PRO A 145 24.75 -6.81 -7.66
N LEU A 146 24.33 -5.54 -7.65
CA LEU A 146 24.68 -4.60 -6.58
C LEU A 146 23.76 -4.71 -5.36
N ASN A 147 22.52 -5.18 -5.55
CA ASN A 147 21.52 -5.18 -4.49
C ASN A 147 20.51 -6.32 -4.64
N HIS A 148 20.61 -7.33 -3.80
CA HIS A 148 19.72 -8.50 -3.85
C HIS A 148 18.24 -8.16 -3.64
N TRP A 149 17.92 -7.05 -2.94
CA TRP A 149 16.54 -6.59 -2.82
C TRP A 149 15.97 -6.16 -4.17
N VAL A 150 16.77 -5.57 -5.04
CA VAL A 150 16.35 -5.21 -6.41
C VAL A 150 16.03 -6.46 -7.23
N ASP A 151 16.82 -7.52 -7.07
CA ASP A 151 16.64 -8.78 -7.80
C ASP A 151 15.44 -9.59 -7.26
N ASP A 152 15.34 -9.74 -5.94
CA ASP A 152 14.49 -10.73 -5.29
C ASP A 152 13.19 -10.16 -4.69
N TYR A 153 12.81 -8.91 -4.94
CA TYR A 153 11.59 -8.30 -4.40
C TYR A 153 10.46 -8.17 -5.46
N PRO A 154 9.15 -8.16 -5.07
CA PRO A 154 8.06 -7.91 -6.01
C PRO A 154 8.14 -6.57 -6.74
N LYS A 155 7.78 -6.53 -8.03
CA LYS A 155 8.16 -5.47 -8.97
C LYS A 155 7.09 -4.39 -9.22
N LEU A 156 5.85 -4.52 -8.71
CA LEU A 156 4.73 -3.65 -9.10
C LEU A 156 5.05 -2.16 -8.94
N SER A 157 5.50 -1.74 -7.75
CA SER A 157 5.80 -0.33 -7.47
C SER A 157 6.91 0.23 -8.35
N TRP A 158 7.92 -0.57 -8.63
CA TRP A 158 9.07 -0.17 -9.43
C TRP A 158 8.74 -0.07 -10.91
N VAL A 159 7.99 -1.04 -11.44
CA VAL A 159 7.49 -1.00 -12.83
C VAL A 159 6.56 0.20 -13.04
N MET A 160 5.62 0.44 -12.11
CA MET A 160 4.74 1.62 -12.16
C MET A 160 5.56 2.92 -12.16
N SER A 161 6.51 3.02 -11.25
CA SER A 161 7.35 4.21 -11.14
C SER A 161 8.26 4.41 -12.36
N ALA A 162 8.90 3.34 -12.86
CA ALA A 162 9.74 3.42 -14.05
C ALA A 162 8.93 3.83 -15.29
N ALA A 163 7.74 3.23 -15.49
CA ALA A 163 6.88 3.60 -16.60
C ALA A 163 6.41 5.07 -16.53
N LEU A 164 6.00 5.54 -15.34
CA LEU A 164 5.57 6.93 -15.13
C LEU A 164 6.72 7.93 -15.25
N ALA A 165 7.92 7.56 -14.78
CA ALA A 165 9.11 8.41 -14.84
C ALA A 165 9.53 8.75 -16.29
N GLN A 166 9.16 7.93 -17.27
CA GLN A 166 9.42 8.23 -18.68
C GLN A 166 8.52 9.35 -19.23
N TRP A 167 7.43 9.68 -18.53
CA TRP A 167 6.45 10.71 -18.90
C TRP A 167 6.50 11.94 -18.00
N THR A 168 7.45 11.99 -17.07
CA THR A 168 7.53 13.05 -16.06
C THR A 168 8.92 13.67 -16.02
N PRO A 169 9.06 14.96 -15.63
CA PRO A 169 10.36 15.66 -15.61
C PRO A 169 11.40 15.06 -14.66
N SER A 170 10.96 14.34 -13.63
CA SER A 170 11.82 13.78 -12.58
C SER A 170 11.23 12.48 -12.04
N ILE A 171 12.08 11.58 -11.59
CA ILE A 171 11.69 10.34 -10.90
C ILE A 171 10.75 10.62 -9.70
N GLN A 172 10.90 11.80 -9.07
CA GLN A 172 10.09 12.16 -7.89
C GLN A 172 8.59 12.28 -8.20
N HIS A 173 8.19 12.65 -9.41
CA HIS A 173 6.80 12.65 -9.84
C HIS A 173 6.19 11.24 -9.85
N ALA A 174 7.00 10.25 -10.17
CA ALA A 174 6.53 8.87 -10.29
C ALA A 174 5.95 8.29 -8.99
N LYS A 175 6.30 8.84 -7.81
CA LYS A 175 5.65 8.48 -6.53
C LYS A 175 4.14 8.73 -6.53
N GLY A 176 3.65 9.56 -7.44
CA GLY A 176 2.22 9.90 -7.59
C GLY A 176 1.31 8.69 -7.81
N TRP A 177 1.85 7.51 -8.16
CA TRP A 177 1.08 6.26 -8.19
C TRP A 177 0.46 5.91 -6.82
N GLN A 178 1.01 6.40 -5.71
CA GLN A 178 0.42 6.25 -4.38
C GLN A 178 -1.00 6.82 -4.30
N ALA A 179 -1.26 7.94 -5.01
CA ALA A 179 -2.59 8.55 -5.08
C ALA A 179 -3.64 7.61 -5.71
N LEU A 180 -3.22 6.75 -6.64
CA LEU A 180 -4.11 5.78 -7.28
C LEU A 180 -4.67 4.78 -6.26
N PHE A 181 -3.80 4.25 -5.40
CA PHE A 181 -4.22 3.26 -4.41
C PHE A 181 -4.98 3.89 -3.25
N LEU A 182 -4.66 5.12 -2.86
CA LEU A 182 -5.49 5.89 -1.93
C LEU A 182 -6.90 6.09 -2.50
N ALA A 183 -7.02 6.51 -3.75
CA ALA A 183 -8.30 6.68 -4.42
C ALA A 183 -9.04 5.34 -4.60
N ALA A 184 -8.35 4.28 -5.01
CA ALA A 184 -8.91 2.94 -5.12
C ALA A 184 -9.50 2.46 -3.78
N THR A 185 -8.79 2.72 -2.67
CA THR A 185 -9.23 2.40 -1.32
C THR A 185 -10.49 3.18 -0.95
N PHE A 186 -10.46 4.49 -1.15
CA PHE A 186 -11.63 5.34 -0.86
C PHE A 186 -12.88 4.86 -1.59
N PHE A 187 -12.79 4.67 -2.91
CA PHE A 187 -13.94 4.26 -3.70
C PHE A 187 -14.34 2.80 -3.46
N GLY A 188 -13.38 1.90 -3.22
CA GLY A 188 -13.64 0.51 -2.86
C GLY A 188 -14.36 0.39 -1.51
N MET A 189 -13.95 1.16 -0.51
CA MET A 189 -14.61 1.20 0.79
C MET A 189 -15.98 1.89 0.72
N LEU A 190 -16.11 2.93 -0.09
CA LEU A 190 -17.40 3.57 -0.36
C LEU A 190 -18.38 2.57 -1.00
N ARG A 191 -17.92 1.77 -1.96
CA ARG A 191 -18.70 0.65 -2.55
C ARG A 191 -19.15 -0.35 -1.48
N LEU A 192 -18.24 -0.75 -0.56
CA LEU A 192 -18.57 -1.63 0.56
C LEU A 192 -19.69 -1.03 1.41
N PHE A 193 -19.52 0.18 1.94
CA PHE A 193 -20.47 0.79 2.86
C PHE A 193 -21.84 1.02 2.21
N LEU A 194 -21.88 1.53 0.98
CA LEU A 194 -23.13 1.72 0.24
C LEU A 194 -23.81 0.37 -0.03
N GLY A 195 -23.05 -0.65 -0.42
CA GLY A 195 -23.55 -2.01 -0.62
C GLY A 195 -24.11 -2.65 0.66
N GLN A 196 -23.65 -2.22 1.83
CA GLN A 196 -24.20 -2.60 3.14
C GLN A 196 -25.38 -1.72 3.58
N GLY A 197 -25.83 -0.74 2.78
CA GLY A 197 -26.93 0.16 3.11
C GLY A 197 -26.59 1.19 4.19
N VAL A 198 -25.30 1.55 4.32
CA VAL A 198 -24.87 2.66 5.18
C VAL A 198 -25.31 3.98 4.52
N ARG A 199 -25.81 4.93 5.31
CA ARG A 199 -26.21 6.26 4.80
C ARG A 199 -25.02 6.95 4.12
N ARG A 200 -25.26 7.65 3.01
CA ARG A 200 -24.24 8.25 2.15
C ARG A 200 -23.19 9.06 2.89
N GLY A 201 -23.59 9.96 3.81
CA GLY A 201 -22.64 10.77 4.59
C GLY A 201 -21.71 9.93 5.47
N TYR A 202 -22.23 8.92 6.17
CA TYR A 202 -21.43 8.00 6.97
C TYR A 202 -20.57 7.06 6.10
N ALA A 203 -21.05 6.70 4.92
CA ALA A 203 -20.29 5.90 3.97
C ALA A 203 -19.07 6.67 3.43
N LEU A 204 -19.27 7.94 3.07
CA LEU A 204 -18.19 8.85 2.64
C LEU A 204 -17.17 9.07 3.76
N ALA A 205 -17.62 9.40 4.97
CA ALA A 205 -16.73 9.60 6.12
C ALA A 205 -15.94 8.32 6.45
N GLY A 206 -16.62 7.18 6.53
CA GLY A 206 -15.98 5.89 6.79
C GLY A 206 -14.96 5.50 5.72
N ALA A 207 -15.28 5.72 4.44
CA ALA A 207 -14.36 5.46 3.34
C ALA A 207 -13.12 6.38 3.41
N ALA A 208 -13.29 7.66 3.75
CA ALA A 208 -12.20 8.59 3.94
C ALA A 208 -11.29 8.21 5.12
N LEU A 209 -11.89 7.86 6.28
CA LEU A 209 -11.14 7.42 7.46
C LEU A 209 -10.33 6.15 7.19
N LEU A 210 -10.84 5.25 6.35
CA LEU A 210 -10.11 4.04 5.97
C LEU A 210 -9.03 4.33 4.93
N ALA A 211 -9.30 5.17 3.93
CA ALA A 211 -8.31 5.48 2.91
C ALA A 211 -7.12 6.26 3.48
N LEU A 212 -7.35 7.15 4.45
CA LEU A 212 -6.33 8.00 5.07
C LEU A 212 -5.71 7.35 6.34
N ASN A 213 -5.33 6.10 6.25
CA ASN A 213 -4.56 5.42 7.30
C ASN A 213 -3.24 6.17 7.58
N PRO A 214 -2.79 6.34 8.85
CA PRO A 214 -1.53 7.01 9.16
C PRO A 214 -0.30 6.46 8.41
N VAL A 215 -0.22 5.14 8.18
CA VAL A 215 0.85 4.53 7.37
C VAL A 215 0.76 4.99 5.90
N VAL A 216 -0.45 5.11 5.34
CA VAL A 216 -0.64 5.67 3.99
C VAL A 216 -0.13 7.11 3.93
N ILE A 217 -0.50 7.93 4.93
CA ILE A 217 -0.12 9.35 4.96
C ILE A 217 1.40 9.53 5.10
N SER A 218 2.03 8.80 6.02
CA SER A 218 3.49 8.90 6.24
C SER A 218 4.30 8.44 5.03
N GLN A 219 3.76 7.52 4.22
CA GLN A 219 4.44 6.96 3.05
C GLN A 219 4.05 7.61 1.73
N PHE A 220 3.00 8.43 1.70
CA PHE A 220 2.39 8.95 0.46
C PHE A 220 3.38 9.69 -0.47
N LEU A 221 4.38 10.37 0.08
CA LEU A 221 5.39 11.14 -0.64
C LEU A 221 6.74 10.41 -0.75
N THR A 222 6.73 9.09 -0.57
CA THR A 222 7.91 8.22 -0.65
C THR A 222 7.69 7.08 -1.66
N PHE A 223 8.72 6.28 -1.93
CA PHE A 223 8.60 5.05 -2.72
C PHE A 223 8.25 3.81 -1.88
N TYR A 224 7.97 3.97 -0.58
CA TYR A 224 7.50 2.86 0.27
C TYR A 224 6.20 2.26 -0.24
N VAL A 225 5.97 0.99 0.07
CA VAL A 225 4.89 0.20 -0.53
C VAL A 225 3.79 -0.22 0.45
N ASP A 226 4.01 -0.05 1.77
CA ASP A 226 3.11 -0.61 2.79
C ASP A 226 1.76 0.10 2.83
N GLY A 227 1.74 1.42 2.59
CA GLY A 227 0.50 2.20 2.47
C GLY A 227 -0.35 1.77 1.26
N ALA A 228 0.29 1.50 0.12
CA ALA A 228 -0.38 1.00 -1.07
C ALA A 228 -0.85 -0.45 -0.90
N LEU A 229 -0.04 -1.30 -0.25
CA LEU A 229 -0.44 -2.67 0.12
C LEU A 229 -1.69 -2.66 1.00
N TYR A 230 -1.73 -1.79 2.01
CA TYR A 230 -2.93 -1.60 2.83
C TYR A 230 -4.13 -1.24 1.97
N GLY A 231 -4.00 -0.28 1.06
CA GLY A 231 -5.08 0.17 0.22
C GLY A 231 -5.70 -0.95 -0.61
N LEU A 232 -4.87 -1.71 -1.31
CA LEU A 232 -5.33 -2.87 -2.09
C LEU A 232 -5.92 -3.99 -1.22
N LEU A 233 -5.30 -4.27 -0.07
CA LEU A 233 -5.80 -5.27 0.88
C LEU A 233 -7.14 -4.86 1.47
N ALA A 234 -7.33 -3.58 1.81
CA ALA A 234 -8.61 -3.07 2.29
C ALA A 234 -9.70 -3.23 1.22
N VAL A 235 -9.40 -2.90 -0.05
CA VAL A 235 -10.32 -3.15 -1.17
C VAL A 235 -10.66 -4.63 -1.27
N LEU A 236 -9.67 -5.52 -1.25
CA LEU A 236 -9.88 -6.98 -1.31
C LEU A 236 -10.75 -7.47 -0.15
N ILE A 237 -10.43 -7.11 1.09
CA ILE A 237 -11.21 -7.46 2.29
C ILE A 237 -12.65 -6.93 2.17
N GLY A 238 -12.83 -5.69 1.70
CA GLY A 238 -14.15 -5.13 1.44
C GLY A 238 -14.92 -5.92 0.38
N GLN A 239 -14.24 -6.33 -0.69
CA GLN A 239 -14.83 -7.14 -1.75
C GLN A 239 -15.22 -8.55 -1.29
N THR A 240 -14.50 -9.17 -0.34
CA THR A 240 -14.95 -10.47 0.22
C THR A 240 -16.34 -10.36 0.85
N VAL A 241 -16.62 -9.25 1.54
CA VAL A 241 -17.94 -8.98 2.13
C VAL A 241 -19.00 -8.71 1.07
N VAL A 242 -18.68 -7.94 0.02
CA VAL A 242 -19.59 -7.67 -1.10
C VAL A 242 -19.96 -8.99 -1.81
N LEU A 243 -18.96 -9.82 -2.10
CA LEU A 243 -19.13 -11.11 -2.78
C LEU A 243 -19.93 -12.11 -1.92
N ALA A 244 -19.65 -12.19 -0.62
CA ALA A 244 -20.39 -13.03 0.32
C ALA A 244 -21.87 -12.63 0.39
N ARG A 245 -22.15 -11.32 0.43
CA ARG A 245 -23.52 -10.81 0.46
C ARG A 245 -24.31 -11.13 -0.82
N ALA A 246 -23.62 -11.11 -1.95
CA ALA A 246 -24.23 -11.38 -3.25
C ALA A 246 -24.71 -12.84 -3.43
N ARG A 247 -24.30 -13.78 -2.56
CA ARG A 247 -24.73 -15.19 -2.56
C ARG A 247 -24.69 -15.85 -3.96
N GLY A 248 -23.57 -15.72 -4.66
CA GLY A 248 -23.36 -16.25 -6.01
C GLY A 248 -23.97 -15.39 -7.14
N ARG A 249 -24.58 -14.24 -6.82
CA ARG A 249 -25.09 -13.25 -7.79
C ARG A 249 -24.23 -11.98 -7.80
N ALA A 250 -22.92 -12.11 -7.63
CA ALA A 250 -22.05 -10.96 -7.62
C ALA A 250 -21.87 -10.37 -9.03
N HIS A 251 -21.76 -9.05 -9.09
CA HIS A 251 -21.43 -8.36 -10.33
C HIS A 251 -20.04 -8.76 -10.81
N ALA A 252 -19.85 -8.98 -12.11
CA ALA A 252 -18.55 -9.37 -12.67
C ALA A 252 -17.44 -8.37 -12.33
N ALA A 253 -17.76 -7.08 -12.32
CA ALA A 253 -16.84 -6.02 -11.94
C ALA A 253 -16.36 -6.10 -10.49
N ASP A 254 -17.20 -6.55 -9.52
CA ASP A 254 -16.78 -6.79 -8.13
C ASP A 254 -15.81 -7.98 -8.06
N VAL A 255 -16.01 -9.03 -8.88
CA VAL A 255 -15.11 -10.20 -8.97
C VAL A 255 -13.75 -9.77 -9.55
N VAL A 256 -13.79 -9.00 -10.64
CA VAL A 256 -12.57 -8.47 -11.28
C VAL A 256 -11.80 -7.58 -10.29
N LEU A 257 -12.48 -6.65 -9.60
CA LEU A 257 -11.84 -5.79 -8.61
C LEU A 257 -11.16 -6.60 -7.50
N ALA A 258 -11.83 -7.65 -6.98
CA ALA A 258 -11.24 -8.52 -5.97
C ALA A 258 -9.99 -9.26 -6.51
N ALA A 259 -10.07 -9.80 -7.74
CA ALA A 259 -8.97 -10.52 -8.37
C ALA A 259 -7.75 -9.61 -8.61
N LEU A 260 -7.99 -8.43 -9.18
CA LEU A 260 -6.92 -7.45 -9.43
C LEU A 260 -6.27 -6.99 -8.13
N SER A 261 -7.09 -6.62 -7.12
CA SER A 261 -6.55 -6.19 -5.81
C SER A 261 -5.72 -7.27 -5.16
N GLY A 262 -6.15 -8.54 -5.18
CA GLY A 262 -5.41 -9.66 -4.61
C GLY A 262 -4.08 -9.93 -5.34
N ALA A 263 -4.10 -9.96 -6.67
CA ALA A 263 -2.90 -10.17 -7.48
C ALA A 263 -1.88 -9.02 -7.31
N LEU A 264 -2.36 -7.78 -7.26
CA LEU A 264 -1.51 -6.61 -7.06
C LEU A 264 -0.93 -6.54 -5.63
N CYS A 265 -1.68 -6.95 -4.59
CA CYS A 265 -1.14 -7.10 -3.22
C CYS A 265 0.12 -7.98 -3.23
N ALA A 266 0.04 -9.15 -3.86
CA ALA A 266 1.17 -10.08 -3.97
C ALA A 266 2.36 -9.48 -4.71
N ASN A 267 2.11 -8.60 -5.69
CA ASN A 267 3.14 -7.98 -6.51
C ASN A 267 3.71 -6.67 -5.94
N LEU A 268 3.16 -6.18 -4.83
CA LEU A 268 3.74 -5.07 -4.05
C LEU A 268 4.73 -5.56 -2.99
N LYS A 269 4.38 -6.64 -2.28
CA LYS A 269 5.17 -7.15 -1.17
C LYS A 269 4.88 -8.63 -0.95
N PHE A 270 5.86 -9.41 -0.50
CA PHE A 270 5.68 -10.84 -0.22
C PHE A 270 4.54 -11.13 0.78
N THR A 271 4.42 -10.32 1.83
CA THR A 271 3.32 -10.45 2.80
C THR A 271 1.95 -10.25 2.16
N GLY A 272 1.88 -9.52 1.04
CA GLY A 272 0.65 -9.30 0.28
C GLY A 272 0.07 -10.59 -0.29
N LEU A 273 0.90 -11.55 -0.71
CA LEU A 273 0.42 -12.87 -1.17
C LEU A 273 -0.25 -13.64 -0.02
N VAL A 274 0.36 -13.62 1.17
CA VAL A 274 -0.17 -14.29 2.37
C VAL A 274 -1.50 -13.64 2.79
N TYR A 275 -1.54 -12.31 2.84
CA TYR A 275 -2.75 -11.57 3.23
C TYR A 275 -3.89 -11.74 2.24
N ALA A 276 -3.61 -11.68 0.95
CA ALA A 276 -4.61 -11.93 -0.09
C ALA A 276 -5.16 -13.36 -0.02
N GLY A 277 -4.28 -14.34 0.14
CA GLY A 277 -4.65 -15.74 0.31
C GLY A 277 -5.56 -15.95 1.52
N LEU A 278 -5.22 -15.35 2.67
CA LEU A 278 -6.01 -15.47 3.89
C LEU A 278 -7.37 -14.75 3.80
N ALA A 279 -7.43 -13.57 3.18
CA ALA A 279 -8.70 -12.88 2.94
C ALA A 279 -9.65 -13.70 2.07
N ILE A 280 -9.13 -14.35 1.01
CA ILE A 280 -9.91 -15.24 0.13
C ILE A 280 -10.27 -16.53 0.87
N PHE A 281 -9.38 -17.08 1.67
CA PHE A 281 -9.68 -18.24 2.53
C PHE A 281 -10.85 -17.94 3.48
N CYS A 282 -10.87 -16.77 4.13
CA CYS A 282 -12.01 -16.34 4.95
C CYS A 282 -13.32 -16.28 4.14
N LEU A 283 -13.28 -15.81 2.89
CA LEU A 283 -14.45 -15.84 1.99
C LEU A 283 -14.88 -17.27 1.68
N CYS A 284 -13.97 -18.17 1.35
CA CYS A 284 -14.26 -19.58 1.07
C CYS A 284 -14.87 -20.27 2.30
N ALA A 285 -14.27 -20.09 3.47
CA ALA A 285 -14.77 -20.62 4.74
C ALA A 285 -16.17 -20.08 5.07
N PHE A 286 -16.39 -18.77 4.85
CA PHE A 286 -17.73 -18.19 5.02
C PHE A 286 -18.75 -18.81 4.06
N CYS A 287 -18.42 -19.00 2.78
CA CYS A 287 -19.30 -19.61 1.81
C CYS A 287 -19.60 -21.08 2.14
N LEU A 288 -18.63 -21.81 2.67
CA LEU A 288 -18.81 -23.19 3.11
C LEU A 288 -19.83 -23.30 4.25
N VAL A 289 -19.78 -22.35 5.21
CA VAL A 289 -20.65 -22.38 6.41
C VAL A 289 -22.04 -21.79 6.14
N TYR A 290 -22.12 -20.68 5.40
CA TYR A 290 -23.35 -19.88 5.30
C TYR A 290 -23.98 -19.83 3.92
N ASP A 291 -23.32 -20.34 2.87
CA ASP A 291 -23.81 -20.25 1.50
C ASP A 291 -23.75 -21.60 0.78
N ARG A 292 -24.32 -21.65 -0.41
CA ARG A 292 -24.44 -22.90 -1.15
C ARG A 292 -23.22 -23.14 -2.06
N ARG A 293 -23.09 -24.37 -2.58
CA ARG A 293 -22.02 -24.86 -3.46
C ARG A 293 -21.61 -23.89 -4.58
N THR A 294 -22.56 -23.11 -5.14
CA THR A 294 -22.29 -22.16 -6.24
C THR A 294 -21.40 -20.98 -5.80
N ALA A 295 -21.65 -20.40 -4.62
CA ALA A 295 -20.83 -19.29 -4.12
C ALA A 295 -19.44 -19.76 -3.69
N LEU A 296 -19.34 -20.94 -3.08
CA LEU A 296 -18.07 -21.56 -2.74
C LEU A 296 -17.22 -21.80 -4.01
N ARG A 297 -17.81 -22.43 -5.04
CA ARG A 297 -17.12 -22.66 -6.32
C ARG A 297 -16.58 -21.35 -6.92
N GLY A 298 -17.40 -20.29 -6.96
CA GLY A 298 -16.98 -18.99 -7.46
C GLY A 298 -15.86 -18.35 -6.61
N SER A 299 -15.84 -18.59 -5.30
CA SER A 299 -14.81 -18.09 -4.39
C SER A 299 -13.50 -18.85 -4.54
N VAL A 300 -13.55 -20.18 -4.73
CA VAL A 300 -12.37 -21.00 -5.03
C VAL A 300 -11.75 -20.60 -6.37
N LEU A 301 -12.59 -20.41 -7.42
CA LEU A 301 -12.09 -19.94 -8.72
C LEU A 301 -11.46 -18.55 -8.64
N LEU A 302 -12.00 -17.65 -7.81
CA LEU A 302 -11.37 -16.36 -7.52
C LEU A 302 -9.99 -16.55 -6.87
N GLY A 303 -9.88 -17.46 -5.88
CA GLY A 303 -8.61 -17.77 -5.22
C GLY A 303 -7.57 -18.31 -6.20
N VAL A 304 -7.97 -19.26 -7.05
CA VAL A 304 -7.09 -19.79 -8.12
C VAL A 304 -6.67 -18.67 -9.08
N SER A 305 -7.60 -17.79 -9.48
CA SER A 305 -7.30 -16.66 -10.36
C SER A 305 -6.28 -15.72 -9.73
N VAL A 306 -6.47 -15.35 -8.45
CA VAL A 306 -5.55 -14.46 -7.72
C VAL A 306 -4.16 -15.09 -7.63
N LEU A 307 -4.07 -16.37 -7.27
CA LEU A 307 -2.78 -17.07 -7.16
C LEU A 307 -2.04 -17.11 -8.51
N LEU A 308 -2.72 -17.54 -9.57
CA LEU A 308 -2.11 -17.65 -10.89
C LEU A 308 -1.73 -16.29 -11.47
N LEU A 309 -2.58 -15.26 -11.31
CA LEU A 309 -2.25 -13.90 -11.72
C LEU A 309 -1.08 -13.34 -10.88
N ALA A 310 -1.05 -13.59 -9.58
CA ALA A 310 0.04 -13.15 -8.71
C ALA A 310 1.38 -13.75 -9.14
N LEU A 311 1.42 -15.06 -9.41
CA LEU A 311 2.63 -15.76 -9.84
C LEU A 311 3.04 -15.39 -11.27
N GLY A 312 2.07 -15.22 -12.19
CA GLY A 312 2.36 -14.87 -13.58
C GLY A 312 2.87 -13.44 -13.75
N LEU A 313 2.23 -12.47 -13.06
CA LEU A 313 2.69 -11.08 -13.03
C LEU A 313 3.99 -10.92 -12.25
N GLY A 314 4.16 -11.69 -11.17
CA GLY A 314 5.33 -11.71 -10.31
C GLY A 314 6.28 -12.86 -10.63
N ALA A 315 6.43 -13.25 -11.89
CA ALA A 315 7.36 -14.31 -12.26
C ALA A 315 8.77 -14.04 -11.73
N SER A 316 9.22 -12.80 -11.76
CA SER A 316 10.28 -12.29 -10.88
C SER A 316 9.62 -11.51 -9.73
N PRO A 317 9.75 -11.93 -8.45
CA PRO A 317 10.71 -12.94 -7.96
C PRO A 317 10.17 -14.39 -7.88
N TYR A 318 8.85 -14.61 -7.84
CA TYR A 318 8.27 -15.88 -7.37
C TYR A 318 8.72 -17.12 -8.13
N LEU A 319 8.49 -17.17 -9.44
CA LEU A 319 8.88 -18.32 -10.27
C LEU A 319 10.40 -18.40 -10.43
N ARG A 320 11.06 -17.26 -10.50
CA ARG A 320 12.52 -17.17 -10.61
C ARG A 320 13.23 -17.72 -9.37
N ASN A 321 12.71 -17.47 -8.17
CA ASN A 321 13.24 -18.05 -6.94
C ASN A 321 13.12 -19.57 -6.96
N LEU A 322 11.98 -20.12 -7.40
CA LEU A 322 11.79 -21.57 -7.53
C LEU A 322 12.72 -22.18 -8.58
N GLU A 323 12.92 -21.53 -9.74
CA GLU A 323 13.84 -21.99 -10.78
C GLU A 323 15.30 -22.03 -10.29
N ARG A 324 15.68 -21.10 -9.41
CA ARG A 324 17.00 -21.05 -8.76
C ARG A 324 17.15 -22.03 -7.60
N GLY A 325 16.13 -22.81 -7.26
CA GLY A 325 16.12 -23.70 -6.10
C GLY A 325 15.96 -22.99 -4.76
N TYR A 326 15.53 -21.74 -4.77
CA TYR A 326 15.25 -20.95 -3.56
C TYR A 326 13.81 -21.12 -3.09
N HIS A 327 13.55 -20.71 -1.85
CA HIS A 327 12.20 -20.61 -1.33
C HIS A 327 11.42 -19.52 -2.08
N ILE A 328 10.12 -19.73 -2.34
CA ILE A 328 9.27 -18.76 -3.07
C ILE A 328 9.29 -17.34 -2.47
N PHE A 329 9.51 -17.24 -1.16
CA PHE A 329 9.66 -15.96 -0.42
C PHE A 329 11.13 -15.62 -0.12
N HIS A 330 12.09 -16.14 -0.90
CA HIS A 330 13.46 -15.64 -0.80
C HIS A 330 13.49 -14.14 -1.15
N PRO A 331 14.23 -13.28 -0.41
CA PRO A 331 15.25 -13.60 0.61
C PRO A 331 14.72 -13.64 2.06
N LEU A 332 13.40 -13.60 2.28
CA LEU A 332 12.82 -13.59 3.63
C LEU A 332 12.81 -14.96 4.31
N MET A 333 12.69 -16.04 3.53
CA MET A 333 12.53 -17.41 4.01
C MET A 333 13.42 -18.37 3.24
N GLY A 334 13.63 -19.57 3.81
CA GLY A 334 14.41 -20.64 3.21
C GLY A 334 15.84 -20.73 3.77
N ALA A 335 16.62 -21.68 3.24
CA ALA A 335 18.00 -21.94 3.69
C ALA A 335 18.95 -20.75 3.44
N HIS A 336 18.70 -19.99 2.38
CA HIS A 336 19.50 -18.83 1.97
C HIS A 336 18.85 -17.49 2.35
N LYS A 337 18.05 -17.48 3.44
CA LYS A 337 17.41 -16.24 3.90
C LYS A 337 18.44 -15.16 4.30
N ALA A 338 18.16 -13.91 3.95
CA ALA A 338 18.92 -12.77 4.44
C ALA A 338 18.76 -12.62 5.95
N ARG A 339 19.73 -11.97 6.62
CA ARG A 339 19.56 -11.59 8.03
C ARG A 339 18.30 -10.73 8.18
N SER A 340 17.47 -11.09 9.15
CA SER A 340 16.25 -10.34 9.42
C SER A 340 16.60 -8.97 10.01
N ILE A 341 16.25 -7.92 9.27
CA ILE A 341 16.32 -6.53 9.77
C ILE A 341 15.40 -6.39 11.00
N ILE A 342 14.31 -7.15 11.03
CA ILE A 342 13.31 -7.13 12.11
C ILE A 342 13.92 -7.54 13.45
N ASP A 343 14.77 -8.57 13.47
CA ASP A 343 15.42 -9.02 14.71
C ASP A 343 16.36 -7.96 15.28
N HIS A 344 16.94 -7.12 14.42
CA HIS A 344 17.79 -6.01 14.84
C HIS A 344 16.99 -4.84 15.45
N PHE A 345 15.76 -4.62 14.99
CA PHE A 345 14.93 -3.48 15.39
C PHE A 345 13.80 -3.85 16.36
N ARG A 346 13.64 -5.15 16.69
CA ARG A 346 12.62 -5.57 17.66
C ARG A 346 13.02 -5.13 19.07
N PRO A 347 12.09 -4.43 19.76
CA PRO A 347 12.28 -4.06 21.14
C PRO A 347 12.60 -5.25 22.05
N ARG A 348 13.54 -5.09 23.00
CA ARG A 348 13.90 -6.17 23.93
C ARG A 348 12.70 -6.68 24.71
N TYR A 349 11.81 -5.79 25.16
CA TYR A 349 10.60 -6.14 25.91
C TYR A 349 9.50 -6.82 25.06
N MET A 350 9.67 -6.88 23.73
CA MET A 350 8.81 -7.63 22.82
C MET A 350 9.38 -9.00 22.44
N THR A 351 10.65 -9.24 22.73
CA THR A 351 11.33 -10.49 22.39
C THR A 351 10.79 -11.65 23.21
N GLY A 352 10.45 -12.77 22.57
CA GLY A 352 9.91 -13.96 23.24
C GLY A 352 8.45 -13.88 23.67
N HIS A 353 7.75 -12.77 23.38
CA HIS A 353 6.33 -12.60 23.68
C HIS A 353 5.44 -12.84 22.44
N ASN A 354 4.14 -13.15 22.70
CA ASN A 354 3.22 -13.43 21.62
C ASN A 354 2.85 -12.18 20.81
N PRO A 355 2.53 -12.32 19.50
CA PRO A 355 2.24 -11.18 18.61
C PRO A 355 1.07 -10.29 19.07
N VAL A 356 0.06 -10.86 19.74
CA VAL A 356 -1.10 -10.07 20.24
C VAL A 356 -0.67 -9.10 21.34
N ARG A 357 0.13 -9.59 22.32
CA ARG A 357 0.69 -8.74 23.36
C ARG A 357 1.55 -7.64 22.76
N ASN A 358 2.45 -8.00 21.84
CA ASN A 358 3.35 -7.05 21.22
C ASN A 358 2.58 -5.97 20.41
N LEU A 359 1.54 -6.38 19.67
CA LEU A 359 0.63 -5.46 18.98
C LEU A 359 -0.03 -4.47 19.94
N LEU A 360 -0.56 -4.95 21.07
CA LEU A 360 -1.19 -4.08 22.06
C LEU A 360 -0.16 -3.17 22.73
N VAL A 361 0.95 -3.71 23.23
CA VAL A 361 2.02 -2.93 23.86
C VAL A 361 2.48 -1.80 22.93
N SER A 362 2.75 -2.09 21.66
CA SER A 362 3.15 -1.07 20.69
C SER A 362 2.12 0.07 20.57
N ASN A 363 0.82 -0.26 20.48
CA ASN A 363 -0.22 0.74 20.26
C ASN A 363 -0.62 1.52 21.53
N PHE A 364 -0.16 1.09 22.70
CA PHE A 364 -0.31 1.82 23.98
C PHE A 364 0.98 2.49 24.45
N SER A 365 2.08 2.32 23.71
CA SER A 365 3.37 2.95 24.02
C SER A 365 3.50 4.31 23.33
N ARG A 366 4.51 5.07 23.75
CA ARG A 366 4.98 6.26 23.05
C ARG A 366 5.36 5.92 21.60
N CYS A 367 5.03 6.83 20.68
CA CYS A 367 5.50 6.70 19.30
C CYS A 367 7.02 6.89 19.23
N ASP A 368 7.73 5.91 18.68
CA ASP A 368 9.17 6.00 18.50
C ASP A 368 9.64 5.34 17.19
N ILE A 369 10.78 5.83 16.68
CA ILE A 369 11.45 5.34 15.50
C ILE A 369 12.56 4.37 15.88
N VAL A 370 13.28 4.69 16.95
CA VAL A 370 14.42 3.92 17.45
C VAL A 370 14.18 3.62 18.91
N GLU A 371 14.00 2.35 19.22
CA GLU A 371 13.82 1.98 20.60
C GLU A 371 15.14 1.89 21.32
N ARG A 372 15.28 2.70 22.34
CA ARG A 372 16.45 2.73 23.24
C ARG A 372 16.09 2.22 24.64
N ASP A 373 14.81 2.21 24.98
CA ASP A 373 14.38 1.86 26.33
C ASP A 373 14.27 0.33 26.53
N PRO A 374 14.78 -0.19 27.62
CA PRO A 374 14.68 -1.61 27.96
C PRO A 374 13.24 -2.03 28.31
N GLU A 375 12.37 -1.06 28.63
CA GLU A 375 10.99 -1.24 29.02
C GLU A 375 10.02 -0.46 28.11
N ALA A 376 8.77 -0.95 28.02
CA ALA A 376 7.73 -0.27 27.25
C ALA A 376 7.31 1.04 27.93
N ASP A 377 7.43 2.16 27.25
CA ASP A 377 6.93 3.47 27.72
C ASP A 377 5.41 3.59 27.45
N LEU A 378 4.62 2.93 28.32
CA LEU A 378 3.16 2.92 28.20
C LEU A 378 2.55 4.29 28.52
N ARG A 379 1.58 4.71 27.70
CA ARG A 379 0.92 6.01 27.80
C ARG A 379 -0.57 5.90 28.14
N ASN A 380 -1.09 6.90 28.84
CA ASN A 380 -2.53 7.05 28.98
C ASN A 380 -3.14 7.30 27.58
N PRO A 381 -4.01 6.41 27.05
CA PRO A 381 -4.55 6.54 25.71
C PRO A 381 -5.49 7.76 25.52
N PHE A 382 -5.98 8.36 26.60
CA PHE A 382 -6.86 9.53 26.59
C PHE A 382 -6.14 10.85 26.92
N ASP A 383 -4.83 10.83 27.05
CA ASP A 383 -4.02 12.06 27.11
C ASP A 383 -3.77 12.58 25.70
N PHE A 384 -4.72 13.34 25.17
CA PHE A 384 -4.66 13.88 23.81
C PHE A 384 -3.70 15.08 23.70
N ALA A 385 -3.62 15.91 24.71
CA ALA A 385 -2.80 17.12 24.67
C ALA A 385 -1.31 16.82 24.86
N GLY A 386 -0.96 15.99 25.83
CA GLY A 386 0.42 15.64 26.15
C GLY A 386 1.11 14.74 25.11
N ARG A 387 0.40 14.34 24.03
CA ARG A 387 0.92 13.43 23.01
C ARG A 387 1.01 14.03 21.61
N VAL A 388 0.75 15.30 21.46
CA VAL A 388 0.74 15.97 20.13
C VAL A 388 2.12 15.99 19.50
N ASP A 389 3.19 16.15 20.28
CA ASP A 389 4.58 16.16 19.85
C ASP A 389 5.02 14.80 19.25
N GLU A 390 4.41 13.71 19.70
CA GLU A 390 4.70 12.37 19.18
C GLU A 390 4.33 12.20 17.69
N PHE A 391 3.45 13.07 17.15
CA PHE A 391 3.15 13.07 15.71
C PHE A 391 4.36 13.42 14.84
N SER A 392 5.38 14.09 15.40
CA SER A 392 6.64 14.32 14.70
C SER A 392 7.33 13.01 14.32
N MET A 393 7.16 11.95 15.10
CA MET A 393 7.72 10.62 14.82
C MET A 393 7.05 9.95 13.61
N LEU A 394 5.79 10.29 13.32
CA LEU A 394 5.06 9.78 12.14
C LEU A 394 5.46 10.48 10.83
N THR A 395 6.33 11.48 10.88
CA THR A 395 6.88 12.12 9.66
C THR A 395 7.91 11.24 8.96
N VAL A 396 8.41 10.22 9.65
CA VAL A 396 9.24 9.17 9.08
C VAL A 396 8.32 8.10 8.47
N PRO A 397 8.60 7.60 7.26
CA PRO A 397 7.73 6.59 6.63
C PRO A 397 7.77 5.23 7.33
N ASP A 398 8.65 5.06 8.32
CA ASP A 398 8.90 3.84 9.06
C ASP A 398 8.87 4.02 10.60
N PRO A 399 7.79 4.56 11.18
CA PRO A 399 7.65 4.60 12.63
C PRO A 399 7.46 3.18 13.16
N ARG A 400 8.25 2.80 14.16
CA ARG A 400 8.30 1.41 14.65
C ARG A 400 7.25 1.17 15.72
N VAL A 401 7.45 1.68 16.92
CA VAL A 401 6.50 1.57 18.04
C VAL A 401 5.42 2.64 17.89
N GLY A 402 4.15 2.31 18.16
CA GLY A 402 3.05 3.26 18.08
C GLY A 402 2.79 3.82 16.66
N GLY A 403 3.17 3.11 15.60
CA GLY A 403 3.19 3.61 14.24
C GLY A 403 1.84 3.98 13.62
N PHE A 404 0.71 3.70 14.29
CA PHE A 404 -0.61 4.26 13.94
C PHE A 404 -0.89 5.63 14.59
N GLY A 405 0.07 6.15 15.35
CA GLY A 405 -0.03 7.42 16.03
C GLY A 405 -0.47 7.31 17.49
N PRO A 406 -0.20 8.39 18.26
CA PRO A 406 -0.33 8.37 19.72
C PRO A 406 -1.75 8.11 20.24
N TYR A 407 -2.79 8.27 19.41
CA TYR A 407 -4.19 8.05 19.82
C TYR A 407 -4.74 6.67 19.44
N MET A 408 -3.93 5.76 18.92
CA MET A 408 -4.40 4.43 18.52
C MET A 408 -4.89 3.61 19.73
N GLY A 409 -4.26 3.74 20.89
CA GLY A 409 -4.74 3.12 22.14
C GLY A 409 -6.17 3.54 22.49
N ALA A 410 -6.50 4.84 22.35
CA ALA A 410 -7.88 5.33 22.55
C ALA A 410 -8.84 4.73 21.51
N THR A 411 -8.43 4.63 20.24
CA THR A 411 -9.24 4.00 19.18
C THR A 411 -9.53 2.53 19.50
N ILE A 412 -8.55 1.79 20.02
CA ILE A 412 -8.73 0.38 20.45
C ILE A 412 -9.74 0.28 21.59
N LEU A 413 -9.60 1.10 22.65
CA LEU A 413 -10.51 1.08 23.79
C LEU A 413 -11.93 1.50 23.43
N LEU A 414 -12.09 2.56 22.61
CA LEU A 414 -13.39 2.99 22.11
C LEU A 414 -14.04 1.91 21.23
N THR A 415 -13.26 1.20 20.44
CA THR A 415 -13.75 0.08 19.63
C THR A 415 -14.18 -1.10 20.52
N ALA A 416 -13.43 -1.43 21.56
CA ALA A 416 -13.80 -2.47 22.53
C ALA A 416 -15.09 -2.08 23.29
N ALA A 417 -15.20 -0.83 23.73
CA ALA A 417 -16.41 -0.32 24.37
C ALA A 417 -17.61 -0.32 23.41
N LEU A 418 -17.40 0.03 22.13
CA LEU A 418 -18.42 -0.07 21.09
C LEU A 418 -18.88 -1.53 20.90
N ALA A 419 -17.95 -2.46 20.82
CA ALA A 419 -18.25 -3.89 20.70
C ALA A 419 -19.10 -4.37 21.90
N ALA A 420 -18.70 -4.03 23.12
CA ALA A 420 -19.43 -4.36 24.34
C ALA A 420 -20.84 -3.73 24.34
N ALA A 421 -20.97 -2.45 23.98
CA ALA A 421 -22.26 -1.74 23.89
C ALA A 421 -23.20 -2.38 22.84
N VAL A 422 -22.68 -2.75 21.67
CA VAL A 422 -23.43 -3.42 20.61
C VAL A 422 -23.93 -4.79 21.08
N LEU A 423 -23.06 -5.57 21.76
CA LEU A 423 -23.40 -6.90 22.26
C LEU A 423 -24.38 -6.85 23.43
N ALA A 424 -24.21 -5.94 24.41
CA ALA A 424 -25.08 -5.79 25.57
C ALA A 424 -26.53 -5.44 25.18
N ARG A 425 -26.72 -4.70 24.11
CA ARG A 425 -28.04 -4.31 23.59
C ARG A 425 -28.32 -4.88 22.20
N ARG A 426 -27.91 -6.14 21.97
CA ARG A 426 -27.95 -6.84 20.68
C ARG A 426 -29.24 -6.63 19.90
N ARG A 427 -30.42 -6.82 20.53
CA ARG A 427 -31.74 -6.65 19.87
C ARG A 427 -31.99 -5.23 19.34
N ARG A 428 -31.45 -4.19 20.00
CA ARG A 428 -31.63 -2.77 19.63
C ARG A 428 -30.51 -2.22 18.75
N SER A 429 -29.34 -2.85 18.75
CA SER A 429 -28.13 -2.32 18.12
C SER A 429 -27.76 -3.04 16.82
N ILE A 430 -28.12 -4.31 16.68
CA ILE A 430 -27.68 -5.16 15.57
C ILE A 430 -28.74 -5.22 14.48
N GLU A 431 -28.30 -5.01 13.23
CA GLU A 431 -29.14 -5.26 12.06
C GLU A 431 -29.25 -6.77 11.81
N PRO A 432 -30.47 -7.34 11.76
CA PRO A 432 -30.64 -8.76 11.47
C PRO A 432 -29.96 -9.16 10.16
N GLY A 433 -29.21 -10.26 10.19
CA GLY A 433 -28.51 -10.80 9.03
C GLY A 433 -27.19 -10.12 8.67
N ARG A 434 -26.82 -8.96 9.28
CA ARG A 434 -25.50 -8.33 9.03
C ARG A 434 -24.38 -8.92 9.88
N GLY A 435 -24.67 -9.53 11.01
CA GLY A 435 -23.65 -10.03 11.95
C GLY A 435 -22.65 -10.99 11.32
N LYS A 436 -23.08 -11.88 10.44
CA LYS A 436 -22.20 -12.80 9.74
C LYS A 436 -21.20 -12.11 8.80
N TYR A 437 -21.59 -11.01 8.15
CA TYR A 437 -20.72 -10.23 7.28
C TYR A 437 -19.73 -9.38 8.08
N ALA A 438 -20.16 -8.86 9.25
CA ALA A 438 -19.27 -8.22 10.21
C ALA A 438 -18.24 -9.22 10.77
N LEU A 439 -18.66 -10.46 11.04
CA LEU A 439 -17.77 -11.54 11.45
C LEU A 439 -16.76 -11.89 10.36
N LEU A 440 -17.19 -12.01 9.09
CA LEU A 440 -16.28 -12.22 7.96
C LEU A 440 -15.24 -11.10 7.85
N LEU A 441 -15.70 -9.85 7.91
CA LEU A 441 -14.80 -8.69 7.87
C LEU A 441 -13.80 -8.70 9.03
N GLY A 442 -14.29 -8.96 10.25
CA GLY A 442 -13.45 -9.10 11.44
C GLY A 442 -12.43 -10.22 11.29
N ALA A 443 -12.85 -11.39 10.86
CA ALA A 443 -11.96 -12.54 10.64
C ALA A 443 -10.87 -12.22 9.60
N ALA A 444 -11.22 -11.54 8.51
CA ALA A 444 -10.24 -11.13 7.50
C ALA A 444 -9.26 -10.06 8.03
N VAL A 445 -9.74 -9.04 8.75
CA VAL A 445 -8.89 -7.99 9.33
C VAL A 445 -7.97 -8.55 10.39
N PHE A 446 -8.51 -9.23 11.41
CA PHE A 446 -7.71 -9.78 12.50
C PHE A 446 -6.84 -10.95 12.05
N GLY A 447 -7.35 -11.82 11.18
CA GLY A 447 -6.59 -12.94 10.63
C GLY A 447 -5.36 -12.46 9.86
N THR A 448 -5.54 -11.51 8.93
CA THR A 448 -4.41 -10.95 8.18
C THR A 448 -3.45 -10.14 9.06
N THR A 449 -3.92 -9.52 10.14
CA THR A 449 -3.06 -8.83 11.12
C THR A 449 -2.24 -9.82 11.91
N LEU A 450 -2.86 -10.82 12.51
CA LEU A 450 -2.22 -11.72 13.48
C LEU A 450 -1.38 -12.82 12.83
N VAL A 451 -1.55 -13.10 11.54
CA VAL A 451 -0.66 -14.00 10.80
C VAL A 451 0.76 -13.46 10.68
N ASN A 452 0.93 -12.14 10.82
CA ASN A 452 2.25 -11.53 10.84
C ASN A 452 2.78 -11.45 12.27
N PRO A 453 3.89 -12.14 12.61
CA PRO A 453 4.47 -12.09 13.95
C PRO A 453 4.95 -10.69 14.35
N GLU A 454 5.21 -9.84 13.36
CA GLU A 454 5.67 -8.46 13.54
C GLU A 454 4.52 -7.42 13.43
N ALA A 455 3.30 -7.82 13.75
CA ALA A 455 2.13 -6.92 13.71
C ALA A 455 2.24 -5.72 14.68
N TRP A 456 3.18 -5.76 15.64
CA TRP A 456 3.52 -4.62 16.51
C TRP A 456 4.06 -3.42 15.73
N TRP A 457 4.65 -3.63 14.56
CA TRP A 457 5.17 -2.61 13.66
C TRP A 457 4.09 -2.26 12.63
N ALA A 458 3.51 -1.07 12.70
CA ALA A 458 2.30 -0.70 11.97
C ALA A 458 2.39 -0.92 10.45
N ARG A 459 3.57 -0.71 9.84
CA ARG A 459 3.76 -0.93 8.39
C ARG A 459 3.66 -2.39 7.96
N TYR A 460 3.87 -3.34 8.88
CA TYR A 460 3.72 -4.77 8.58
C TYR A 460 2.29 -5.29 8.73
N ALA A 461 1.44 -4.57 9.49
CA ALA A 461 0.03 -4.92 9.65
C ALA A 461 -0.88 -3.67 9.55
N PRO A 462 -0.77 -2.86 8.47
CA PRO A 462 -1.50 -1.60 8.36
C PRO A 462 -3.02 -1.79 8.32
N GLN A 463 -3.51 -2.98 7.96
CA GLN A 463 -4.93 -3.34 7.99
C GLN A 463 -5.53 -3.38 9.39
N PHE A 464 -4.73 -3.39 10.45
CA PHE A 464 -5.23 -3.25 11.81
C PHE A 464 -5.99 -1.95 12.05
N TRP A 465 -5.71 -0.91 11.27
CA TRP A 465 -6.49 0.34 11.24
C TRP A 465 -7.99 0.12 10.97
N MET A 466 -8.38 -0.97 10.31
CA MET A 466 -9.78 -1.32 10.03
C MET A 466 -10.53 -1.93 11.23
N LEU A 467 -9.91 -2.05 12.41
CA LEU A 467 -10.45 -2.80 13.57
C LEU A 467 -11.87 -2.40 14.01
N TRP A 468 -12.26 -1.14 13.83
CA TRP A 468 -13.57 -0.61 14.20
C TRP A 468 -14.66 -0.90 13.15
N THR A 469 -14.29 -1.19 11.91
CA THR A 469 -15.19 -1.32 10.76
C THR A 469 -16.22 -2.45 10.92
N PRO A 470 -15.89 -3.65 11.44
CA PRO A 470 -16.86 -4.72 11.65
C PRO A 470 -18.04 -4.31 12.53
N PHE A 471 -17.76 -3.55 13.58
CA PHE A 471 -18.78 -3.11 14.54
C PHE A 471 -19.69 -2.03 13.95
N VAL A 472 -19.14 -1.09 13.18
CA VAL A 472 -19.91 -0.07 12.46
C VAL A 472 -20.82 -0.72 11.41
N LEU A 473 -20.36 -1.72 10.67
CA LEU A 473 -21.19 -2.46 9.71
C LEU A 473 -22.27 -3.28 10.39
N TRP A 474 -22.04 -3.71 11.60
CA TRP A 474 -23.01 -4.51 12.36
C TRP A 474 -24.16 -3.67 12.91
N MET A 475 -23.93 -2.36 13.17
CA MET A 475 -24.91 -1.48 13.76
C MET A 475 -26.11 -1.19 12.84
N ARG A 476 -27.28 -1.04 13.48
CA ARG A 476 -28.48 -0.47 12.81
C ARG A 476 -28.30 1.04 12.61
N PRO A 477 -28.95 1.63 11.59
CA PRO A 477 -28.97 3.10 11.42
C PRO A 477 -29.52 3.86 12.63
N ARG A 478 -30.42 3.21 13.41
CA ARG A 478 -31.00 3.75 14.66
C ARG A 478 -30.57 2.92 15.88
N ALA A 479 -29.28 2.53 15.92
CA ALA A 479 -28.71 1.83 17.07
C ALA A 479 -28.85 2.66 18.37
N TRP A 480 -28.75 1.97 19.51
CA TRP A 480 -28.75 2.58 20.84
C TRP A 480 -27.76 3.75 20.92
N LEU A 481 -28.22 4.88 21.53
CA LEU A 481 -27.47 6.15 21.52
C LEU A 481 -26.02 6.01 22.00
N PRO A 482 -25.70 5.32 23.12
CA PRO A 482 -24.30 5.12 23.54
C PRO A 482 -23.44 4.40 22.51
N ALA A 483 -23.96 3.40 21.80
CA ALA A 483 -23.20 2.74 20.73
C ALA A 483 -22.89 3.70 19.58
N ARG A 484 -23.84 4.58 19.23
CA ARG A 484 -23.62 5.62 18.21
C ARG A 484 -22.62 6.67 18.68
N ALA A 485 -22.68 7.07 19.96
CA ALA A 485 -21.74 8.00 20.56
C ALA A 485 -20.31 7.46 20.57
N LEU A 486 -20.14 6.19 20.95
CA LEU A 486 -18.83 5.52 20.93
C LEU A 486 -18.27 5.40 19.50
N ALA A 487 -19.12 5.04 18.51
CA ALA A 487 -18.69 5.02 17.11
C ALA A 487 -18.29 6.41 16.60
N GLY A 488 -19.03 7.45 17.00
CA GLY A 488 -18.71 8.85 16.71
C GLY A 488 -17.39 9.29 17.36
N ALA A 489 -17.19 8.95 18.64
CA ALA A 489 -15.93 9.23 19.36
C ALA A 489 -14.73 8.56 18.71
N ALA A 490 -14.84 7.26 18.37
CA ALA A 490 -13.77 6.54 17.65
C ALA A 490 -13.46 7.19 16.30
N ALA A 491 -14.50 7.59 15.54
CA ALA A 491 -14.33 8.27 14.25
C ALA A 491 -13.64 9.64 14.42
N LEU A 492 -13.98 10.41 15.46
CA LEU A 492 -13.34 11.69 15.77
C LEU A 492 -11.85 11.51 16.14
N VAL A 493 -11.53 10.50 16.96
CA VAL A 493 -10.15 10.19 17.31
C VAL A 493 -9.35 9.78 16.07
N CYS A 494 -9.92 8.92 15.20
CA CYS A 494 -9.31 8.58 13.91
C CYS A 494 -9.10 9.82 13.03
N ALA A 495 -10.10 10.71 12.93
CA ALA A 495 -10.01 11.93 12.14
C ALA A 495 -8.94 12.90 12.68
N ALA A 496 -8.85 13.04 14.01
CA ALA A 496 -7.80 13.83 14.65
C ALA A 496 -6.41 13.25 14.39
N THR A 497 -6.25 11.94 14.52
CA THR A 497 -5.00 11.24 14.18
C THR A 497 -4.58 11.50 12.73
N ILE A 498 -5.51 11.34 11.78
CA ILE A 498 -5.28 11.60 10.35
C ILE A 498 -4.88 13.06 10.11
N ALA A 499 -5.62 14.01 10.67
CA ALA A 499 -5.37 15.44 10.46
C ALA A 499 -4.01 15.87 11.01
N LEU A 500 -3.67 15.44 12.22
CA LEU A 500 -2.38 15.75 12.85
C LEU A 500 -1.24 15.07 12.10
N THR A 501 -1.33 13.77 11.82
CA THR A 501 -0.31 13.05 11.01
C THR A 501 -0.09 13.76 9.68
N GLY A 502 -1.17 14.09 8.95
CA GLY A 502 -1.08 14.78 7.66
C GLY A 502 -0.42 16.14 7.75
N THR A 503 -0.76 16.92 8.80
CA THR A 503 -0.16 18.24 9.04
C THR A 503 1.34 18.14 9.32
N PHE A 504 1.75 17.27 10.22
CA PHE A 504 3.17 17.07 10.56
C PHE A 504 3.97 16.54 9.37
N VAL A 505 3.45 15.53 8.66
CA VAL A 505 4.10 14.97 7.46
C VAL A 505 4.26 16.04 6.39
N LEU A 506 3.19 16.79 6.07
CA LEU A 506 3.26 17.81 5.02
C LEU A 506 4.24 18.95 5.38
N ASN A 507 4.24 19.41 6.62
CA ASN A 507 5.16 20.45 7.08
C ASN A 507 6.62 19.95 7.01
N LYS A 508 6.89 18.73 7.44
CA LYS A 508 8.23 18.13 7.34
C LYS A 508 8.68 17.99 5.89
N GLN A 509 7.80 17.50 5.01
CA GLN A 509 8.12 17.33 3.60
C GLN A 509 8.36 18.67 2.88
N ARG A 510 7.63 19.74 3.23
CA ARG A 510 7.90 21.09 2.73
C ARG A 510 9.26 21.59 3.17
N LEU A 511 9.60 21.42 4.45
CA LEU A 511 10.90 21.81 4.97
C LEU A 511 12.03 21.04 4.25
N LEU A 512 11.89 19.73 4.09
CA LEU A 512 12.87 18.90 3.37
C LEU A 512 13.01 19.33 1.91
N ALA A 513 11.90 19.58 1.22
CA ALA A 513 11.95 20.05 -0.17
C ALA A 513 12.67 21.40 -0.30
N PHE A 514 12.38 22.33 0.61
CA PHE A 514 13.07 23.63 0.67
C PHE A 514 14.57 23.45 0.91
N THR A 515 14.96 22.62 1.89
CA THR A 515 16.37 22.38 2.22
C THR A 515 17.12 21.73 1.06
N VAL A 516 16.52 20.73 0.41
CA VAL A 516 17.15 20.08 -0.76
C VAL A 516 17.31 21.06 -1.91
N GLU A 517 16.29 21.88 -2.24
CA GLU A 517 16.38 22.86 -3.33
C GLU A 517 17.39 23.98 -3.02
N ASP A 518 17.48 24.43 -1.76
CA ASP A 518 18.48 25.42 -1.36
C ASP A 518 19.91 24.86 -1.49
N ASN A 519 20.12 23.63 -1.00
CA ASN A 519 21.42 22.96 -1.13
C ASN A 519 21.78 22.73 -2.61
N LEU A 520 20.85 22.32 -3.47
CA LEU A 520 21.08 22.16 -4.91
C LEU A 520 21.43 23.50 -5.58
N ARG A 521 20.78 24.60 -5.17
CA ARG A 521 21.10 25.95 -5.66
C ARG A 521 22.53 26.35 -5.31
N ARG A 522 22.95 26.13 -4.06
CA ARG A 522 24.32 26.39 -3.59
C ARG A 522 25.34 25.48 -4.29
N ALA A 523 25.02 24.21 -4.48
CA ALA A 523 25.88 23.25 -5.16
C ALA A 523 26.22 23.65 -6.60
N ARG A 524 25.30 24.34 -7.30
CA ARG A 524 25.58 24.84 -8.68
C ARG A 524 26.65 25.93 -8.75
N SER A 525 26.98 26.57 -7.63
CA SER A 525 28.07 27.58 -7.57
C SER A 525 29.41 26.96 -7.26
N PHE A 526 29.51 25.68 -6.95
CA PHE A 526 30.76 24.99 -6.68
C PHE A 526 31.58 24.84 -7.97
N LYS A 527 32.90 25.05 -7.86
CA LYS A 527 33.83 24.90 -8.98
C LYS A 527 34.17 23.42 -9.23
N HIS A 528 34.46 22.70 -8.16
CA HIS A 528 34.83 21.29 -8.17
C HIS A 528 33.96 20.50 -7.18
N PRO A 529 32.67 20.25 -7.53
CA PRO A 529 31.74 19.58 -6.61
C PRO A 529 32.12 18.11 -6.40
N MET A 530 32.34 17.73 -5.14
CA MET A 530 32.70 16.39 -4.72
C MET A 530 31.56 15.80 -3.89
N VAL A 531 31.21 14.53 -4.14
CA VAL A 531 30.16 13.80 -3.42
C VAL A 531 30.77 12.67 -2.61
N TRP A 532 30.62 12.74 -1.31
CA TRP A 532 30.94 11.64 -0.40
C TRP A 532 29.67 10.89 0.00
N LEU A 533 29.73 9.56 -0.07
CA LEU A 533 28.62 8.66 0.29
C LEU A 533 29.06 7.73 1.42
N PRO A 534 28.22 7.54 2.47
CA PRO A 534 28.50 6.59 3.54
C PRO A 534 28.37 5.13 3.12
N ALA A 535 27.74 4.86 1.99
CA ALA A 535 27.54 3.50 1.46
C ALA A 535 27.22 3.51 -0.04
N ASP A 536 27.71 2.53 -0.77
CA ASP A 536 27.56 2.39 -2.23
C ASP A 536 26.11 2.28 -2.72
N ARG A 537 25.21 1.80 -1.87
CA ARG A 537 23.78 1.62 -2.18
C ARG A 537 22.98 2.90 -2.46
N PHE A 538 23.57 4.08 -2.28
CA PHE A 538 22.92 5.36 -2.57
C PHE A 538 23.43 6.02 -3.85
N VAL A 539 24.35 5.39 -4.56
CA VAL A 539 25.04 5.96 -5.73
C VAL A 539 24.04 6.37 -6.81
N LEU A 540 23.24 5.44 -7.32
CA LEU A 540 22.32 5.72 -8.43
C LEU A 540 21.28 6.79 -8.10
N SER A 541 20.69 6.75 -6.89
CA SER A 541 19.70 7.75 -6.48
C SER A 541 20.29 9.15 -6.31
N THR A 542 21.53 9.24 -5.88
CA THR A 542 22.28 10.51 -5.73
C THR A 542 22.69 11.06 -7.09
N GLU A 543 23.28 10.22 -7.94
CA GLU A 543 23.62 10.55 -9.32
C GLU A 543 22.41 11.09 -10.09
N ARG A 544 21.30 10.40 -10.01
CA ARG A 544 20.06 10.80 -10.66
C ARG A 544 19.55 12.14 -10.18
N LEU A 545 19.55 12.38 -8.86
CA LEU A 545 19.10 13.64 -8.27
C LEU A 545 19.96 14.81 -8.77
N LEU A 546 21.28 14.69 -8.71
CA LEU A 546 22.22 15.75 -9.09
C LEU A 546 22.17 16.02 -10.59
N SER A 547 22.12 14.96 -11.42
CA SER A 547 22.03 15.07 -12.88
C SER A 547 20.72 15.72 -13.33
N GLU A 548 19.55 15.33 -12.76
CA GLU A 548 18.26 15.97 -13.05
C GLU A 548 18.25 17.46 -12.70
N LYS A 549 19.09 17.88 -11.77
CA LYS A 549 19.18 19.28 -11.30
C LYS A 549 20.35 20.05 -11.91
N GLY A 550 21.08 19.44 -12.84
CA GLY A 550 22.18 20.09 -13.56
C GLY A 550 23.38 20.44 -12.65
N VAL A 551 23.62 19.67 -11.60
CA VAL A 551 24.79 19.78 -10.75
C VAL A 551 25.85 18.81 -11.27
N ALA A 552 26.98 19.32 -11.75
CA ALA A 552 28.17 18.52 -12.05
C ALA A 552 28.77 18.01 -10.74
N PHE A 553 29.35 16.81 -10.72
CA PHE A 553 29.94 16.24 -9.51
C PHE A 553 30.92 15.11 -9.84
N GLN A 554 31.77 14.76 -8.85
CA GLN A 554 32.58 13.55 -8.86
C GLN A 554 32.43 12.85 -7.51
N PHE A 555 32.37 11.50 -7.51
CA PHE A 555 32.38 10.72 -6.27
C PHE A 555 33.78 10.68 -5.66
N THR A 556 33.84 10.65 -4.34
CA THR A 556 35.08 10.59 -3.58
C THR A 556 34.95 9.71 -2.33
N GLU A 557 36.00 9.06 -1.94
CA GLU A 557 36.13 8.35 -0.67
C GLU A 557 36.50 9.28 0.51
N GLN A 558 36.96 10.50 0.21
CA GLN A 558 37.35 11.45 1.23
C GLN A 558 36.13 12.14 1.84
N MET A 559 35.95 11.96 3.14
CA MET A 559 34.91 12.67 3.89
C MET A 559 35.35 14.15 4.09
N PRO A 560 34.48 15.13 3.79
CA PRO A 560 34.80 16.54 4.00
C PRO A 560 34.91 16.85 5.49
N VAL A 561 35.83 17.76 5.82
CA VAL A 561 36.09 18.22 7.19
C VAL A 561 35.25 19.45 7.53
N ARG A 562 34.97 20.32 6.55
CA ARG A 562 34.22 21.57 6.70
C ARG A 562 33.52 21.97 5.42
N ASP A 563 32.66 22.99 5.50
CA ASP A 563 32.00 23.63 4.34
C ASP A 563 31.28 22.66 3.37
N TYR A 564 30.50 21.75 3.91
CA TYR A 564 29.74 20.80 3.13
C TYR A 564 28.22 21.05 3.20
N LEU A 565 27.50 20.62 2.17
CA LEU A 565 26.04 20.58 2.09
C LEU A 565 25.56 19.18 2.45
N LEU A 566 24.63 19.12 3.41
CA LEU A 566 24.00 17.87 3.84
C LEU A 566 22.76 17.60 3.01
N PHE A 567 22.68 16.40 2.41
CA PHE A 567 21.49 15.87 1.76
C PHE A 567 20.98 14.67 2.56
N PHE A 568 20.69 14.92 3.83
CA PHE A 568 20.33 13.87 4.78
C PHE A 568 18.86 13.83 5.14
N TYR A 569 18.43 12.61 5.44
CA TYR A 569 17.35 12.31 6.38
C TYR A 569 17.84 11.14 7.26
N PHE A 570 18.03 11.37 8.60
CA PHE A 570 18.50 10.36 9.57
C PHE A 570 19.71 9.54 9.07
N ASP A 571 20.90 9.99 9.19
CA ASP A 571 22.18 9.31 8.94
C ASP A 571 22.33 8.60 7.56
N HIS A 572 21.39 8.82 6.61
CA HIS A 572 21.32 8.13 5.33
C HIS A 572 21.24 9.10 4.14
N GLY A 573 22.32 9.80 3.88
CA GLY A 573 22.38 10.75 2.79
C GLY A 573 23.73 10.78 2.13
N PHE A 574 24.05 11.93 1.58
CA PHE A 574 25.37 12.22 1.04
C PHE A 574 25.81 13.62 1.44
N LEU A 575 27.11 13.84 1.44
CA LEU A 575 27.73 15.15 1.59
C LEU A 575 28.18 15.64 0.23
N LEU A 576 27.86 16.88 -0.09
CA LEU A 576 28.32 17.56 -1.27
C LEU A 576 29.15 18.77 -0.86
N TYR A 577 30.37 18.93 -1.38
CA TYR A 577 31.26 20.00 -1.03
C TYR A 577 32.07 20.47 -2.25
N ASP A 578 32.57 21.68 -2.22
CA ASP A 578 33.56 22.14 -3.18
C ASP A 578 34.94 21.73 -2.69
N ARG A 579 35.71 21.00 -3.52
CA ARG A 579 37.08 20.59 -3.17
C ARG A 579 37.98 21.75 -2.80
N ASP A 580 37.84 22.86 -3.52
CA ASP A 580 38.66 24.05 -3.29
C ASP A 580 38.39 24.69 -1.92
N ALA A 581 37.19 24.47 -1.32
CA ALA A 581 36.85 25.01 -0.01
C ALA A 581 37.39 24.18 1.17
N GLN A 582 37.91 22.97 0.95
CA GLN A 582 38.41 22.11 2.04
C GLN A 582 39.78 22.58 2.60
N GLY A 583 40.50 23.41 1.86
CA GLY A 583 41.91 23.74 2.15
C GLY A 583 42.81 22.55 1.77
N GLU A 584 44.01 22.82 1.38
CA GLU A 584 45.04 21.77 1.26
C GLU A 584 45.28 21.15 2.63
N PRO A 585 45.46 19.79 2.73
CA PRO A 585 45.79 19.15 3.99
C PRO A 585 47.13 19.62 4.54
#